data_8bd515cef4e3b04dee8d77dce8a6984f
#
_entry.id   8bd515cef4e3b04dee8d77dce8a6984f
#
_cell.length_a   1.000
_cell.length_b   1.000
_cell.length_c   1.000
_cell.angle_alpha   90.00
_cell.angle_beta   90.00
_cell.angle_gamma   90.00
#
_symmetry.space_group_name_H-M   'P 1'
#
loop_
_entity.id
_entity.type
_entity.pdbx_description
1 polymer ?
#
loop_
_entity_poly.entity_id
_entity_poly.type
_entity_poly.pdbx_seq_one_letter_code
_entity_poly.pdbx_strand_id
1 'polypeptide(L)' 'MNAERRRKIKYVIDDIDNVINSLTEIRDEEQASLDNMPENLAYSDKYSEMEDNIQALDDAIDALDDVVFSITNDMI' A
#
# COMPACT_ATOMS: atom_id res chain seq x y z
N MET A 1 -10.25 7.30 -26.32
CA MET A 1 -10.82 6.03 -25.75
C MET A 1 -12.33 6.16 -25.70
N ASN A 2 -13.07 5.09 -25.98
CA ASN A 2 -14.52 5.12 -25.95
C ASN A 2 -15.09 5.03 -24.51
N ALA A 3 -16.40 5.29 -24.37
CA ALA A 3 -17.06 5.32 -23.08
C ALA A 3 -17.07 3.97 -22.37
N GLU A 4 -17.15 2.87 -23.12
CA GLU A 4 -17.14 1.52 -22.55
C GLU A 4 -15.79 1.20 -21.90
N ARG A 5 -14.69 1.51 -22.58
CA ARG A 5 -13.34 1.29 -22.04
C ARG A 5 -13.05 2.18 -20.86
N ARG A 6 -13.52 3.43 -20.86
CA ARG A 6 -13.40 4.31 -19.70
C ARG A 6 -14.10 3.75 -18.48
N ARG A 7 -15.27 3.16 -18.67
CA ARG A 7 -16.02 2.50 -17.59
C ARG A 7 -15.25 1.32 -17.03
N LYS A 8 -14.67 0.49 -17.91
CA LYS A 8 -13.84 -0.64 -17.50
C LYS A 8 -12.62 -0.19 -16.70
N ILE A 9 -11.98 0.90 -17.11
CA ILE A 9 -10.84 1.46 -16.39
C ILE A 9 -11.24 1.94 -14.99
N LYS A 10 -12.40 2.54 -14.84
CA LYS A 10 -12.90 2.94 -13.51
C LYS A 10 -13.06 1.76 -12.57
N TYR A 11 -13.53 0.62 -13.06
CA TYR A 11 -13.60 -0.61 -12.26
C TYR A 11 -12.21 -1.10 -11.87
N VAL A 12 -11.24 -1.03 -12.77
CA VAL A 12 -9.85 -1.40 -12.47
C VAL A 12 -9.27 -0.47 -11.41
N ILE A 13 -9.53 0.83 -11.50
CA ILE A 13 -9.09 1.80 -10.48
C ILE A 13 -9.69 1.46 -9.12
N ASP A 14 -10.97 1.13 -9.07
CA ASP A 14 -11.63 0.73 -7.82
C ASP A 14 -11.00 -0.53 -7.25
N ASP A 15 -10.64 -1.50 -8.09
CA ASP A 15 -9.94 -2.72 -7.65
C ASP A 15 -8.56 -2.39 -7.07
N ILE A 16 -7.82 -1.49 -7.71
CA ILE A 16 -6.51 -1.04 -7.21
C ILE A 16 -6.67 -0.31 -5.88
N ASP A 17 -7.67 0.55 -5.75
CA ASP A 17 -7.96 1.24 -4.47
C ASP A 17 -8.26 0.25 -3.35
N ASN A 18 -8.98 -0.83 -3.64
CA ASN A 18 -9.22 -1.89 -2.67
C ASN A 18 -7.93 -2.60 -2.25
N VAL A 19 -7.01 -2.84 -3.19
CA VAL A 19 -5.69 -3.40 -2.90
C VAL A 19 -4.89 -2.45 -2.00
N ILE A 20 -4.89 -1.15 -2.31
CA ILE A 20 -4.21 -0.13 -1.50
C ILE A 20 -4.76 -0.15 -0.07
N ASN A 21 -6.07 -0.19 0.09
CA ASN A 21 -6.71 -0.24 1.42
C ASN A 21 -6.30 -1.49 2.20
N SER A 22 -6.25 -2.64 1.53
CA SER A 22 -5.82 -3.90 2.16
C SER A 22 -4.35 -3.85 2.59
N LEU A 23 -3.47 -3.32 1.75
CA LEU A 23 -2.06 -3.16 2.09
C LEU A 23 -1.86 -2.17 3.23
N THR A 24 -2.62 -1.08 3.25
CA THR A 24 -2.59 -0.09 4.33
C THR A 24 -3.00 -0.72 5.66
N GLU A 25 -4.02 -1.55 5.66
CA GLU A 25 -4.47 -2.26 6.85
C GLU A 25 -3.37 -3.20 7.38
N ILE A 26 -2.74 -3.97 6.50
CA ILE A 26 -1.63 -4.86 6.87
C ILE A 26 -0.45 -4.05 7.41
N ARG A 27 -0.13 -2.94 6.75
CA ARG A 27 0.93 -2.03 7.17
C ARG A 27 0.68 -1.49 8.57
N ASP A 28 -0.54 -1.07 8.85
CA ASP A 28 -0.94 -0.54 10.16
C ASP A 28 -0.88 -1.61 11.25
N GLU A 29 -1.24 -2.85 10.91
CA GLU A 29 -1.11 -3.99 11.84
C GLU A 29 0.36 -4.26 12.19
N GLU A 30 1.25 -4.24 11.21
CA GLU A 30 2.69 -4.42 11.44
C GLU A 30 3.27 -3.28 12.27
N GLN A 31 2.84 -2.04 12.01
CA GLN A 31 3.25 -0.87 12.80
C GLN A 31 2.80 -0.99 14.26
N ALA A 32 1.57 -1.42 14.49
CA ALA A 32 1.06 -1.63 15.84
C ALA A 32 1.87 -2.72 16.58
N SER A 33 2.23 -3.78 15.89
CA SER A 33 3.09 -4.84 16.46
C SER A 33 4.47 -4.31 16.82
N LEU A 34 5.05 -3.48 15.96
CA LEU A 34 6.34 -2.83 16.21
C LEU A 34 6.26 -1.92 17.43
N ASP A 35 5.22 -1.08 17.52
CA ASP A 35 5.02 -0.12 18.61
C ASP A 35 4.82 -0.80 19.96
N ASN A 36 4.29 -2.02 19.96
CA ASN A 36 4.05 -2.80 21.17
C ASN A 36 5.22 -3.72 21.54
N MET A 37 6.31 -3.69 20.78
CA MET A 37 7.48 -4.52 21.07
C MET A 37 8.18 -4.03 22.34
N PRO A 38 8.58 -4.94 23.28
CA PRO A 38 9.31 -4.54 24.48
C PRO A 38 10.64 -3.86 24.17
N GLU A 39 11.03 -2.90 25.00
CA GLU A 39 12.28 -2.13 24.83
C GLU A 39 13.52 -3.00 24.68
N ASN A 40 13.59 -4.13 25.40
CA ASN A 40 14.73 -5.04 25.34
C ASN A 40 14.85 -5.75 23.98
N LEU A 41 13.85 -5.64 23.11
CA LEU A 41 13.85 -6.22 21.77
C LEU A 41 13.97 -5.13 20.67
N ALA A 42 14.09 -3.86 21.06
CA ALA A 42 14.09 -2.72 20.13
C ALA A 42 15.27 -2.74 19.14
N TYR A 43 16.34 -3.47 19.43
CA TYR A 43 17.51 -3.59 18.56
C TYR A 43 17.71 -5.03 18.05
N SER A 44 16.69 -5.85 18.17
CA SER A 44 16.74 -7.24 17.69
C SER A 44 16.60 -7.31 16.17
N ASP A 45 17.00 -8.45 15.59
CA ASP A 45 16.80 -8.72 14.15
C ASP A 45 15.32 -8.69 13.79
N LYS A 46 14.46 -9.14 14.68
CA LYS A 46 13.01 -9.12 14.49
C LYS A 46 12.47 -7.69 14.34
N TYR A 47 12.96 -6.77 15.17
CA TYR A 47 12.59 -5.37 15.09
C TYR A 47 12.99 -4.78 13.73
N SER A 48 14.22 -5.03 13.28
CA SER A 48 14.73 -4.57 11.99
C SER A 48 13.93 -5.14 10.82
N GLU A 49 13.56 -6.43 10.88
CA GLU A 49 12.71 -7.04 9.86
C GLU A 49 11.34 -6.36 9.76
N MET A 50 10.75 -6.03 10.91
CA MET A 50 9.45 -5.36 10.94
C MET A 50 9.53 -3.95 10.37
N GLU A 51 10.60 -3.21 10.67
CA GLU A 51 10.84 -1.89 10.06
C GLU A 51 10.97 -2.00 8.55
N ASP A 52 11.71 -2.99 8.06
CA ASP A 52 11.90 -3.23 6.63
C ASP A 52 10.58 -3.60 5.95
N ASN A 53 9.76 -4.41 6.60
CA ASN A 53 8.44 -4.79 6.09
C ASN A 53 7.50 -3.58 5.96
N ILE A 54 7.50 -2.70 6.96
CA ILE A 54 6.71 -1.48 6.94
C ILE A 54 7.16 -0.58 5.79
N GLN A 55 8.46 -0.42 5.62
CA GLN A 55 9.01 0.39 4.52
C GLN A 55 8.63 -0.19 3.16
N ALA A 56 8.72 -1.51 3.00
CA ALA A 56 8.35 -2.18 1.75
C ALA A 56 6.85 -2.00 1.44
N LEU A 57 6.00 -2.08 2.45
CA LEU A 57 4.56 -1.85 2.30
C LEU A 57 4.26 -0.39 1.95
N ASP A 58 4.92 0.57 2.59
CA ASP A 58 4.77 1.99 2.26
C ASP A 58 5.19 2.27 0.81
N ASP A 59 6.30 1.69 0.37
CA ASP A 59 6.78 1.85 -1.01
C ASP A 59 5.80 1.25 -2.02
N ALA A 60 5.23 0.09 -1.71
CA ALA A 60 4.24 -0.56 -2.57
C ALA A 60 2.95 0.26 -2.67
N ILE A 61 2.48 0.79 -1.54
CA ILE A 61 1.28 1.66 -1.50
C ILE A 61 1.52 2.92 -2.35
N ASP A 62 2.65 3.57 -2.18
CA ASP A 62 3.02 4.76 -2.96
C ASP A 62 3.07 4.46 -4.46
N ALA A 63 3.65 3.32 -4.84
CA ALA A 63 3.73 2.89 -6.23
C ALA A 63 2.34 2.67 -6.83
N LEU A 64 1.42 2.07 -6.07
CA LEU A 64 0.04 1.86 -6.52
C LEU A 64 -0.74 3.18 -6.62
N ASP A 65 -0.52 4.11 -5.69
CA ASP A 65 -1.09 5.46 -5.77
C ASP A 65 -0.62 6.16 -7.04
N ASP A 66 0.65 6.05 -7.39
CA ASP A 66 1.20 6.62 -8.63
C ASP A 66 0.56 5.99 -9.87
N VAL A 67 0.31 4.68 -9.85
CA VAL A 67 -0.38 3.97 -10.94
C VAL A 67 -1.79 4.53 -11.12
N VAL A 68 -2.55 4.68 -10.05
CA VAL A 68 -3.91 5.24 -10.09
C VAL A 68 -3.87 6.67 -10.62
N PHE A 69 -2.95 7.48 -10.14
CA PHE A 69 -2.77 8.86 -10.60
C PHE A 69 -2.50 8.92 -12.10
N SER A 70 -1.58 8.09 -12.61
CA SER A 70 -1.24 8.04 -14.03
C SER A 70 -2.44 7.66 -14.90
N ILE A 71 -3.19 6.64 -14.48
CA ILE A 71 -4.39 6.22 -15.21
C ILE A 71 -5.41 7.33 -15.23
N THR A 72 -5.68 7.96 -14.10
CA THR A 72 -6.69 9.01 -13.96
C THR A 72 -6.36 10.24 -14.80
N ASN A 73 -5.09 10.65 -14.83
CA ASN A 73 -4.68 11.87 -15.50
C ASN A 73 -4.33 11.68 -16.99
N ASP A 74 -3.79 10.51 -17.36
CA ASP A 74 -3.25 10.30 -18.70
C ASP A 74 -4.21 9.55 -19.63
N MET A 75 -5.13 8.75 -19.09
CA MET A 75 -6.00 7.86 -19.86
C MET A 75 -7.48 8.23 -19.85
N ILE A 76 -7.89 9.06 -18.96
CA ILE A 76 -9.28 9.48 -18.78
C ILE A 76 -9.43 10.97 -18.97
#